data_954c90404763ad08e8cb2e25170f0bc5
#
_entry.id   954c90404763ad08e8cb2e25170f0bc5
#
_cell.length_a   1.000
_cell.length_b   1.000
_cell.length_c   1.000
_cell.angle_alpha   90.00
_cell.angle_beta   90.00
_cell.angle_gamma   90.00
#
_symmetry.space_group_name_H-M   'P 1'
#
loop_
_entity.id
_entity.type
_entity.pdbx_description
1 polymer ?
#
loop_
_entity_poly.entity_id
_entity_poly.type
_entity_poly.pdbx_seq_one_letter_code
_entity_poly.pdbx_strand_id
1 'polypeptide(L)'
;DGQIYIVQARPETVKSRQNVGTMERYLLKQKGTVLCEGRSIGQRIGSGKVRIVNSIKEMDKVQDGDVLVSDMTDPDWEPVMKRAAAIITNRGGRTCHAAIIARELGVPAIVGCGNATEVLTDGQEVTVSCAEGDTGFIYEGALDFEVQRNSIESMPKLSFKIMMNVGNPDRAFDFAQIPNEGIGLARLEFIINRMIGVHPKALLNIESLPRETRAAVMTRTAGYASPVEFYVEKLVEGIATLAAAFADKPVIVRMSDFKSNEYANLIGGKLYEPEEENPMLGFRGASRYVSDNFRDCFELECRALKKVRDEMGLTNIQIMIPFVRTVSEAKRVIELLAQNGLKRGENGLKVIMMCELPTNALLAEQFLEHFDGFSIGSNDLTQLTLGLDRDSGIVSHLFDERDAAVKALLSMAIHACRKAGKYVGICGQGPSDHPDLAKWLMEQGIESVSLNPD
;
A
#
# COMPACT_ATOMS: atom_id res chain seq x y z
N ASP A 1 8.06 36.10 1.39
CA ASP A 1 8.21 37.13 0.34
C ASP A 1 7.77 36.64 -1.06
N GLY A 2 7.38 35.37 -1.20
CA GLY A 2 6.87 34.76 -2.42
C GLY A 2 7.94 34.43 -3.48
N GLN A 3 9.21 34.57 -3.18
CA GLN A 3 10.31 34.16 -4.04
C GLN A 3 10.79 32.74 -3.64
N ILE A 4 11.08 31.94 -4.66
CA ILE A 4 11.63 30.58 -4.46
C ILE A 4 13.15 30.65 -4.60
N TYR A 5 13.86 30.12 -3.62
CA TYR A 5 15.32 30.05 -3.60
C TYR A 5 15.76 28.60 -3.55
N ILE A 6 16.71 28.21 -4.42
CA ILE A 6 17.38 26.92 -4.30
C ILE A 6 18.48 27.08 -3.24
N VAL A 7 18.24 26.56 -2.04
CA VAL A 7 19.18 26.68 -0.92
C VAL A 7 20.20 25.53 -0.85
N GLN A 8 19.92 24.44 -1.56
CA GLN A 8 20.84 23.29 -1.67
C GLN A 8 20.49 22.45 -2.88
N ALA A 9 21.51 21.95 -3.58
CA ALA A 9 21.42 20.91 -4.60
C ALA A 9 22.44 19.84 -4.28
N ARG A 10 22.01 18.57 -4.23
CA ARG A 10 22.91 17.42 -4.08
C ARG A 10 22.71 16.49 -5.27
N PRO A 11 23.81 16.01 -5.92
CA PRO A 11 23.66 14.98 -6.94
C PRO A 11 23.17 13.68 -6.27
N GLU A 12 22.22 13.01 -6.89
CA GLU A 12 21.77 11.70 -6.48
C GLU A 12 22.84 10.68 -6.84
N THR A 13 23.61 10.25 -5.85
CA THR A 13 24.81 9.43 -6.08
C THR A 13 24.55 7.94 -6.16
N VAL A 14 23.37 7.47 -5.74
CA VAL A 14 23.07 6.04 -5.61
C VAL A 14 22.10 5.55 -6.69
N LYS A 15 21.06 6.28 -7.01
CA LYS A 15 20.05 5.86 -7.99
C LYS A 15 20.52 5.94 -9.44
N SER A 16 21.44 6.84 -9.78
CA SER A 16 21.96 6.98 -11.16
C SER A 16 22.77 5.77 -11.65
N ARG A 17 23.06 4.82 -10.77
CA ARG A 17 23.80 3.58 -11.11
C ARG A 17 22.92 2.33 -11.17
N GLN A 18 21.64 2.39 -10.83
CA GLN A 18 20.74 1.28 -11.08
C GLN A 18 20.44 1.25 -12.57
N ASN A 19 20.82 0.18 -13.25
CA ASN A 19 20.41 -0.08 -14.62
C ASN A 19 18.88 -0.15 -14.66
N VAL A 20 18.26 0.93 -15.07
CA VAL A 20 16.83 0.99 -15.39
C VAL A 20 16.61 -0.03 -16.52
N GLY A 21 16.08 -1.18 -16.20
CA GLY A 21 15.82 -2.21 -17.22
C GLY A 21 16.25 -3.64 -16.86
N THR A 22 16.84 -3.84 -15.67
CA THR A 22 17.20 -5.18 -15.21
C THR A 22 16.55 -5.47 -13.85
N MET A 23 15.76 -6.51 -13.77
CA MET A 23 15.25 -7.04 -12.50
C MET A 23 16.20 -8.09 -11.95
N GLU A 24 16.58 -7.93 -10.69
CA GLU A 24 17.40 -8.91 -9.96
C GLU A 24 16.51 -9.72 -9.01
N ARG A 25 16.60 -11.04 -9.09
CA ARG A 25 15.98 -11.95 -8.15
C ARG A 25 17.04 -12.76 -7.44
N TYR A 26 17.00 -12.71 -6.12
CA TYR A 26 17.92 -13.47 -5.26
C TYR A 26 17.28 -14.79 -4.86
N LEU A 27 18.01 -15.88 -5.01
CA LEU A 27 17.57 -17.23 -4.65
C LEU A 27 18.62 -17.88 -3.76
N LEU A 28 18.22 -18.23 -2.55
CA LEU A 28 19.07 -19.00 -1.64
C LEU A 28 19.16 -20.45 -2.14
N LYS A 29 20.39 -20.96 -2.37
CA LYS A 29 20.60 -22.33 -2.89
C LYS A 29 20.59 -23.40 -1.82
N GLN A 30 20.85 -23.02 -0.58
CA GLN A 30 20.87 -23.93 0.56
C GLN A 30 20.28 -23.25 1.80
N LYS A 31 19.63 -24.02 2.64
CA LYS A 31 19.19 -23.52 3.95
C LYS A 31 20.25 -23.83 4.99
N GLY A 32 20.52 -22.86 5.86
CA GLY A 32 21.41 -23.00 6.99
C GLY A 32 20.67 -22.95 8.31
N THR A 33 21.44 -22.90 9.39
CA THR A 33 20.91 -22.69 10.73
C THR A 33 20.48 -21.25 10.89
N VAL A 34 19.21 -21.03 11.24
CA VAL A 34 18.65 -19.68 11.53
C VAL A 34 19.13 -19.25 12.91
N LEU A 35 19.85 -18.14 12.98
CA LEU A 35 20.33 -17.55 14.22
C LEU A 35 19.32 -16.59 14.83
N CYS A 36 18.69 -15.77 14.02
CA CYS A 36 17.60 -14.91 14.40
C CYS A 36 16.78 -14.50 13.16
N GLU A 37 15.63 -13.92 13.41
CA GLU A 37 14.69 -13.50 12.35
C GLU A 37 14.06 -12.15 12.70
N GLY A 38 13.52 -11.49 11.72
CA GLY A 38 12.81 -10.22 11.86
C GLY A 38 12.07 -9.85 10.59
N ARG A 39 11.72 -8.59 10.46
CA ARG A 39 11.02 -8.08 9.29
C ARG A 39 12.01 -7.82 8.15
N SER A 40 11.78 -8.43 6.99
CA SER A 40 12.61 -8.20 5.80
C SER A 40 12.36 -6.82 5.19
N ILE A 41 13.44 -6.18 4.75
CA ILE A 41 13.43 -4.93 4.01
C ILE A 41 14.17 -5.17 2.69
N GLY A 42 13.45 -4.98 1.59
CA GLY A 42 13.92 -5.36 0.27
C GLY A 42 13.78 -6.86 -0.01
N GLN A 43 14.45 -7.33 -1.06
CA GLN A 43 14.35 -8.73 -1.53
C GLN A 43 15.73 -9.34 -1.81
N ARG A 44 16.79 -8.70 -1.32
CA ARG A 44 18.18 -9.12 -1.56
C ARG A 44 18.70 -10.06 -0.49
N ILE A 45 19.80 -10.72 -0.81
CA ILE A 45 20.61 -11.52 0.11
C ILE A 45 21.99 -10.89 0.19
N GLY A 46 22.53 -10.78 1.38
CA GLY A 46 23.89 -10.31 1.61
C GLY A 46 24.60 -11.18 2.63
N SER A 47 25.90 -11.39 2.44
CA SER A 47 26.75 -12.16 3.37
C SER A 47 27.93 -11.32 3.83
N GLY A 48 28.37 -11.51 5.05
CA GLY A 48 29.52 -10.82 5.60
C GLY A 48 29.75 -11.15 7.07
N LYS A 49 30.74 -10.50 7.64
CA LYS A 49 31.08 -10.62 9.06
C LYS A 49 30.24 -9.66 9.89
N VAL A 50 29.67 -10.16 10.96
CA VAL A 50 28.92 -9.36 11.92
C VAL A 50 29.83 -8.32 12.58
N ARG A 51 29.36 -7.08 12.59
CA ARG A 51 29.94 -6.00 13.41
C ARG A 51 28.86 -5.39 14.28
N ILE A 52 28.94 -5.64 15.57
CA ILE A 52 28.02 -5.08 16.54
C ILE A 52 28.50 -3.68 16.92
N VAL A 53 27.65 -2.70 16.63
CA VAL A 53 27.93 -1.27 16.85
C VAL A 53 26.88 -0.71 17.78
N ASN A 54 27.32 -0.27 18.96
CA ASN A 54 26.42 0.26 20.00
C ASN A 54 26.32 1.79 19.97
N SER A 55 27.27 2.45 19.35
CA SER A 55 27.27 3.91 19.21
C SER A 55 27.99 4.35 17.95
N ILE A 56 27.69 5.57 17.52
CA ILE A 56 28.32 6.22 16.36
C ILE A 56 29.85 6.28 16.47
N LYS A 57 30.40 6.31 17.70
CA LYS A 57 31.84 6.36 17.96
C LYS A 57 32.57 5.05 17.55
N GLU A 58 31.82 3.98 17.36
CA GLU A 58 32.36 2.67 17.01
C GLU A 58 32.25 2.36 15.51
N MET A 59 31.82 3.31 14.69
CA MET A 59 31.59 3.10 13.25
C MET A 59 32.82 2.65 12.48
N ASP A 60 34.04 3.00 12.94
CA ASP A 60 35.28 2.60 12.31
C ASP A 60 35.54 1.09 12.35
N LYS A 61 34.85 0.37 13.21
CA LYS A 61 34.89 -1.10 13.26
C LYS A 61 34.29 -1.76 12.01
N VAL A 62 33.35 -1.10 11.33
CA VAL A 62 32.67 -1.65 10.16
C VAL A 62 33.52 -1.43 8.91
N GLN A 63 33.91 -2.53 8.29
CA GLN A 63 34.63 -2.54 7.02
C GLN A 63 33.64 -2.75 5.86
N ASP A 64 34.09 -2.49 4.65
CA ASP A 64 33.31 -2.74 3.45
C ASP A 64 32.90 -4.23 3.36
N GLY A 65 31.62 -4.48 3.19
CA GLY A 65 31.08 -5.84 3.11
C GLY A 65 30.76 -6.50 4.44
N ASP A 66 30.93 -5.81 5.57
CA ASP A 66 30.50 -6.31 6.87
C ASP A 66 28.97 -6.21 7.02
N VAL A 67 28.42 -7.01 7.92
CA VAL A 67 27.00 -6.96 8.32
C VAL A 67 26.89 -6.10 9.57
N LEU A 68 26.26 -4.95 9.43
CA LEU A 68 26.03 -4.01 10.54
C LEU A 68 24.90 -4.52 11.45
N VAL A 69 25.20 -4.71 12.71
CA VAL A 69 24.24 -5.13 13.74
C VAL A 69 24.18 -4.08 14.85
N SER A 70 23.00 -3.58 15.14
CA SER A 70 22.78 -2.55 16.17
C SER A 70 21.42 -2.70 16.81
N ASP A 71 21.24 -2.05 17.96
CA ASP A 71 19.91 -1.96 18.59
C ASP A 71 18.96 -1.12 17.73
N MET A 72 19.40 0.04 17.27
CA MET A 72 18.70 0.92 16.32
C MET A 72 19.72 1.82 15.62
N THR A 73 19.30 2.44 14.52
CA THR A 73 20.11 3.44 13.81
C THR A 73 19.38 4.78 13.76
N ASP A 74 20.14 5.85 13.58
CA ASP A 74 19.65 7.20 13.36
C ASP A 74 20.39 7.86 12.16
N PRO A 75 20.07 9.10 11.77
CA PRO A 75 20.61 9.71 10.55
C PRO A 75 22.14 9.79 10.47
N ASP A 76 22.82 9.87 11.60
CA ASP A 76 24.29 9.96 11.63
C ASP A 76 24.99 8.64 11.22
N TRP A 77 24.23 7.55 11.13
CA TRP A 77 24.74 6.23 10.77
C TRP A 77 24.82 5.97 9.25
N GLU A 78 24.31 6.86 8.43
CA GLU A 78 24.27 6.66 6.97
C GLU A 78 25.66 6.34 6.36
N PRO A 79 26.76 6.97 6.75
CA PRO A 79 28.08 6.65 6.20
C PRO A 79 28.52 5.20 6.42
N VAL A 80 28.20 4.60 7.57
CA VAL A 80 28.53 3.20 7.86
C VAL A 80 27.56 2.25 7.19
N MET A 81 26.29 2.62 7.07
CA MET A 81 25.29 1.81 6.38
C MET A 81 25.63 1.64 4.89
N LYS A 82 26.26 2.62 4.26
CA LYS A 82 26.72 2.54 2.86
C LYS A 82 27.78 1.48 2.61
N ARG A 83 28.57 1.14 3.61
CA ARG A 83 29.63 0.12 3.53
C ARG A 83 29.12 -1.29 3.83
N ALA A 84 27.98 -1.40 4.47
CA ALA A 84 27.45 -2.66 4.93
C ALA A 84 26.91 -3.53 3.78
N ALA A 85 27.17 -4.83 3.84
CA ALA A 85 26.56 -5.82 2.96
C ALA A 85 25.10 -6.12 3.36
N ALA A 86 24.77 -5.93 4.63
CA ALA A 86 23.41 -6.04 5.20
C ALA A 86 23.32 -5.27 6.52
N ILE A 87 22.11 -4.95 6.93
CA ILE A 87 21.82 -4.21 8.15
C ILE A 87 20.83 -5.00 9.00
N ILE A 88 21.11 -5.14 10.29
CA ILE A 88 20.28 -5.86 11.24
C ILE A 88 20.04 -4.96 12.46
N THR A 89 18.78 -4.79 12.86
CA THR A 89 18.42 -4.03 14.06
C THR A 89 17.50 -4.80 14.98
N ASN A 90 17.67 -4.63 16.28
CA ASN A 90 16.77 -5.19 17.29
C ASN A 90 15.41 -4.53 17.24
N ARG A 91 15.39 -3.21 17.08
CA ARG A 91 14.17 -2.40 17.08
C ARG A 91 13.86 -1.89 15.68
N GLY A 92 12.62 -1.53 15.51
CA GLY A 92 12.13 -0.87 14.32
C GLY A 92 11.16 -1.72 13.51
N GLY A 93 10.43 -1.03 12.67
CA GLY A 93 9.51 -1.59 11.70
C GLY A 93 9.86 -1.13 10.29
N ARG A 94 8.98 -1.39 9.33
CA ARG A 94 9.18 -1.05 7.91
C ARG A 94 9.42 0.44 7.62
N THR A 95 9.09 1.31 8.56
CA THR A 95 9.22 2.78 8.45
C THR A 95 10.29 3.38 9.36
N CYS A 96 11.10 2.55 10.03
CA CYS A 96 12.20 3.05 10.83
C CYS A 96 13.34 3.57 9.94
N HIS A 97 14.24 4.35 10.52
CA HIS A 97 15.39 4.93 9.80
C HIS A 97 16.21 3.86 9.06
N ALA A 98 16.56 2.75 9.72
CA ALA A 98 17.32 1.66 9.10
C ALA A 98 16.60 1.10 7.85
N ALA A 99 15.29 0.93 7.91
CA ALA A 99 14.50 0.42 6.80
C ALA A 99 14.45 1.40 5.61
N ILE A 100 14.31 2.69 5.89
CA ILE A 100 14.27 3.73 4.84
C ILE A 100 15.62 3.80 4.13
N ILE A 101 16.69 3.93 4.88
CA ILE A 101 18.05 4.06 4.29
C ILE A 101 18.47 2.76 3.58
N ALA A 102 18.14 1.59 4.12
CA ALA A 102 18.43 0.32 3.45
C ALA A 102 17.75 0.22 2.07
N ARG A 103 16.50 0.69 1.94
CA ARG A 103 15.83 0.76 0.64
C ARG A 103 16.52 1.73 -0.32
N GLU A 104 16.90 2.90 0.16
CA GLU A 104 17.59 3.91 -0.66
C GLU A 104 18.96 3.40 -1.14
N LEU A 105 19.68 2.71 -0.30
CA LEU A 105 20.99 2.13 -0.63
C LEU A 105 20.90 0.83 -1.44
N GLY A 106 19.73 0.19 -1.49
CA GLY A 106 19.56 -1.13 -2.09
C GLY A 106 20.28 -2.24 -1.32
N VAL A 107 20.42 -2.08 0.00
CA VAL A 107 21.07 -3.04 0.90
C VAL A 107 20.00 -3.87 1.61
N PRO A 108 20.12 -5.21 1.72
CA PRO A 108 19.17 -5.99 2.48
C PRO A 108 19.24 -5.61 3.96
N ALA A 109 18.08 -5.46 4.59
CA ALA A 109 18.01 -5.22 6.01
C ALA A 109 16.92 -6.06 6.68
N ILE A 110 17.19 -6.45 7.93
CA ILE A 110 16.21 -7.11 8.79
C ILE A 110 16.07 -6.29 10.06
N VAL A 111 14.85 -5.83 10.32
CA VAL A 111 14.54 -4.96 11.45
C VAL A 111 13.59 -5.66 12.43
N GLY A 112 13.59 -5.21 13.68
CA GLY A 112 12.71 -5.77 14.69
C GLY A 112 13.08 -7.19 15.11
N CYS A 113 14.36 -7.55 15.10
CA CYS A 113 14.84 -8.88 15.51
C CYS A 113 14.76 -9.12 17.02
N GLY A 114 14.63 -8.08 17.82
CA GLY A 114 14.52 -8.15 19.28
C GLY A 114 15.84 -8.37 20.02
N ASN A 115 16.62 -9.37 19.63
CA ASN A 115 17.82 -9.82 20.36
C ASN A 115 19.04 -10.09 19.48
N ALA A 116 19.09 -9.55 18.26
CA ALA A 116 20.22 -9.82 17.33
C ALA A 116 21.58 -9.45 17.93
N THR A 117 21.67 -8.35 18.67
CA THR A 117 22.90 -7.92 19.34
C THR A 117 23.39 -8.88 20.44
N GLU A 118 22.51 -9.73 20.96
CA GLU A 118 22.82 -10.72 21.99
C GLU A 118 23.13 -12.09 21.40
N VAL A 119 22.40 -12.49 20.35
CA VAL A 119 22.49 -13.81 19.70
C VAL A 119 23.66 -13.89 18.72
N LEU A 120 23.93 -12.80 18.01
CA LEU A 120 25.03 -12.75 17.05
C LEU A 120 26.35 -12.38 17.74
N THR A 121 27.45 -12.98 17.26
CA THR A 121 28.79 -12.74 17.78
C THR A 121 29.56 -11.83 16.83
N ASP A 122 30.24 -10.84 17.37
CA ASP A 122 31.09 -9.94 16.58
C ASP A 122 32.17 -10.74 15.81
N GLY A 123 32.29 -10.49 14.52
CA GLY A 123 33.21 -11.22 13.63
C GLY A 123 32.66 -12.54 13.06
N GLN A 124 31.48 -13.00 13.49
CA GLN A 124 30.81 -14.19 12.96
C GLN A 124 30.40 -13.98 11.50
N GLU A 125 30.63 -14.96 10.65
CA GLU A 125 30.10 -14.97 9.30
C GLU A 125 28.62 -15.32 9.28
N VAL A 126 27.80 -14.52 8.61
CA VAL A 126 26.35 -14.74 8.47
C VAL A 126 25.86 -14.43 7.06
N THR A 127 24.73 -15.01 6.70
CA THR A 127 23.98 -14.68 5.50
C THR A 127 22.64 -14.09 5.89
N VAL A 128 22.36 -12.90 5.38
CA VAL A 128 21.13 -12.15 5.65
C VAL A 128 20.22 -12.28 4.43
N SER A 129 19.10 -12.99 4.57
CA SER A 129 18.16 -13.24 3.49
C SER A 129 16.89 -12.45 3.67
N CYS A 130 16.59 -11.57 2.72
CA CYS A 130 15.32 -10.88 2.57
C CYS A 130 14.51 -11.43 1.36
N ALA A 131 14.95 -12.54 0.76
CA ALA A 131 14.36 -13.12 -0.45
C ALA A 131 13.24 -14.13 -0.19
N GLU A 132 12.88 -14.38 1.05
CA GLU A 132 11.95 -15.44 1.45
C GLU A 132 10.59 -14.88 1.93
N GLY A 133 10.23 -13.67 1.52
CA GLY A 133 8.97 -13.02 1.86
C GLY A 133 9.11 -11.97 2.96
N ASP A 134 8.07 -11.77 3.75
CA ASP A 134 7.99 -10.72 4.76
C ASP A 134 8.89 -10.94 5.98
N THR A 135 9.26 -12.18 6.24
CA THR A 135 10.21 -12.55 7.29
C THR A 135 11.60 -12.65 6.70
N GLY A 136 12.53 -11.91 7.29
CA GLY A 136 13.96 -11.99 6.98
C GLY A 136 14.65 -12.95 7.95
N PHE A 137 15.61 -13.71 7.44
CA PHE A 137 16.35 -14.71 8.21
C PHE A 137 17.85 -14.39 8.21
N ILE A 138 18.48 -14.51 9.37
CA ILE A 138 19.91 -14.46 9.52
C ILE A 138 20.41 -15.89 9.75
N TYR A 139 21.16 -16.39 8.76
CA TYR A 139 21.71 -17.75 8.76
C TYR A 139 23.18 -17.74 9.19
N GLU A 140 23.58 -18.81 9.88
CA GLU A 140 24.99 -19.05 10.21
C GLU A 140 25.81 -19.32 8.94
N GLY A 141 26.98 -18.70 8.84
CA GLY A 141 27.94 -18.91 7.76
C GLY A 141 27.61 -18.17 6.46
N ALA A 142 28.51 -18.30 5.49
CA ALA A 142 28.32 -17.78 4.15
C ALA A 142 27.62 -18.85 3.30
N LEU A 143 26.33 -18.67 3.06
CA LEU A 143 25.50 -19.56 2.25
C LEU A 143 25.57 -19.17 0.78
N ASP A 144 25.54 -20.16 -0.10
CA ASP A 144 25.47 -19.92 -1.54
C ASP A 144 24.08 -19.41 -1.94
N PHE A 145 24.08 -18.38 -2.76
CA PHE A 145 22.86 -17.85 -3.37
C PHE A 145 23.11 -17.44 -4.83
N GLU A 146 22.06 -17.41 -5.60
CA GLU A 146 22.10 -17.02 -7.01
C GLU A 146 21.39 -15.68 -7.20
N VAL A 147 21.95 -14.84 -8.05
CA VAL A 147 21.31 -13.59 -8.51
C VAL A 147 20.90 -13.79 -9.96
N GLN A 148 19.61 -13.98 -10.20
CA GLN A 148 19.04 -14.04 -11.54
C GLN A 148 18.76 -12.62 -12.02
N ARG A 149 19.33 -12.26 -13.17
CA ARG A 149 19.13 -10.96 -13.82
C ARG A 149 18.31 -11.14 -15.07
N ASN A 150 17.10 -10.59 -15.06
CA ASN A 150 16.21 -10.60 -16.20
C ASN A 150 16.12 -9.19 -16.79
N SER A 151 16.39 -9.07 -18.09
CA SER A 151 16.14 -7.81 -18.78
C SER A 151 14.65 -7.58 -18.94
N ILE A 152 14.20 -6.39 -18.54
CA ILE A 152 12.79 -5.98 -18.68
C ILE A 152 12.40 -5.85 -20.15
N GLU A 153 13.36 -5.53 -21.02
CA GLU A 153 13.14 -5.39 -22.47
C GLU A 153 12.74 -6.70 -23.15
N SER A 154 13.01 -7.85 -22.52
CA SER A 154 12.68 -9.19 -23.05
C SER A 154 11.39 -9.80 -22.47
N MET A 155 10.61 -9.04 -21.69
CA MET A 155 9.37 -9.57 -21.13
C MET A 155 8.32 -9.84 -22.22
N PRO A 156 7.67 -11.01 -22.22
CA PRO A 156 6.63 -11.32 -23.18
C PRO A 156 5.44 -10.36 -23.01
N LYS A 157 4.85 -9.96 -24.12
CA LYS A 157 3.64 -9.13 -24.10
C LYS A 157 2.47 -9.96 -23.56
N LEU A 158 1.92 -9.57 -22.43
CA LEU A 158 0.77 -10.21 -21.81
C LEU A 158 -0.54 -9.75 -22.48
N SER A 159 -1.56 -10.58 -22.43
CA SER A 159 -2.90 -10.24 -22.93
C SER A 159 -3.70 -9.36 -21.94
N PHE A 160 -3.21 -9.16 -20.74
CA PHE A 160 -3.77 -8.27 -19.73
C PHE A 160 -2.73 -7.25 -19.25
N LYS A 161 -3.20 -6.18 -18.68
CA LYS A 161 -2.35 -5.11 -18.17
C LYS A 161 -1.87 -5.43 -16.75
N ILE A 162 -0.60 -5.15 -16.48
CA ILE A 162 -0.05 -5.18 -15.13
C ILE A 162 -0.13 -3.77 -14.56
N MET A 163 -0.88 -3.62 -13.49
CA MET A 163 -1.03 -2.38 -12.73
C MET A 163 -0.44 -2.54 -11.33
N MET A 164 -0.38 -1.47 -10.58
CA MET A 164 0.18 -1.47 -9.23
C MET A 164 -0.86 -1.17 -8.16
N ASN A 165 -0.67 -1.76 -6.98
CA ASN A 165 -1.29 -1.33 -5.73
C ASN A 165 -0.32 -0.38 -5.03
N VAL A 166 -0.73 0.86 -4.80
CA VAL A 166 0.12 1.87 -4.15
C VAL A 166 -0.64 2.54 -3.01
N GLY A 167 -0.02 2.60 -1.86
CA GLY A 167 -0.59 3.30 -0.70
C GLY A 167 0.22 4.53 -0.30
N ASN A 168 1.54 4.46 -0.40
CA ASN A 168 2.43 5.53 0.02
C ASN A 168 2.81 6.47 -1.14
N PRO A 169 2.35 7.72 -1.14
CA PRO A 169 2.70 8.70 -2.17
C PRO A 169 4.21 9.00 -2.27
N ASP A 170 4.95 8.89 -1.17
CA ASP A 170 6.39 9.17 -1.13
C ASP A 170 7.20 8.21 -2.04
N ARG A 171 6.63 7.04 -2.32
CA ARG A 171 7.24 6.02 -3.19
C ARG A 171 6.71 6.06 -4.64
N ALA A 172 5.80 6.97 -4.94
CA ALA A 172 5.10 6.98 -6.22
C ALA A 172 6.04 7.10 -7.43
N PHE A 173 6.98 8.02 -7.39
CA PHE A 173 7.93 8.23 -8.50
C PHE A 173 8.91 7.07 -8.67
N ASP A 174 9.30 6.40 -7.58
CA ASP A 174 10.13 5.21 -7.65
C ASP A 174 9.37 4.06 -8.31
N PHE A 175 8.14 3.82 -7.88
CA PHE A 175 7.30 2.76 -8.42
C PHE A 175 6.90 3.01 -9.88
N ALA A 176 6.73 4.26 -10.28
CA ALA A 176 6.40 4.62 -11.66
C ALA A 176 7.48 4.22 -12.67
N GLN A 177 8.72 4.02 -12.22
CA GLN A 177 9.83 3.56 -13.06
C GLN A 177 9.79 2.06 -13.36
N ILE A 178 9.07 1.28 -12.54
CA ILE A 178 8.86 -0.15 -12.79
C ILE A 178 7.85 -0.27 -13.94
N PRO A 179 8.05 -1.16 -14.93
CA PRO A 179 7.08 -1.35 -16.00
C PRO A 179 5.67 -1.60 -15.49
N ASN A 180 4.76 -0.74 -15.88
CA ASN A 180 3.38 -0.80 -15.43
C ASN A 180 2.43 -0.08 -16.39
N GLU A 181 1.14 -0.34 -16.22
CA GLU A 181 0.06 0.30 -16.98
C GLU A 181 -0.82 1.21 -16.10
N GLY A 182 -0.29 1.65 -14.96
CA GLY A 182 -0.95 2.54 -14.03
C GLY A 182 -1.17 1.96 -12.65
N ILE A 183 -1.95 2.65 -11.83
CA ILE A 183 -2.33 2.22 -10.48
C ILE A 183 -3.76 1.69 -10.52
N GLY A 184 -3.91 0.38 -10.29
CA GLY A 184 -5.22 -0.28 -10.19
C GLY A 184 -5.89 -0.10 -8.83
N LEU A 185 -5.11 0.15 -7.79
CA LEU A 185 -5.59 0.45 -6.45
C LEU A 185 -4.66 1.41 -5.73
N ALA A 186 -5.11 2.66 -5.57
CA ALA A 186 -4.51 3.63 -4.66
C ALA A 186 -5.36 3.72 -3.39
N ARG A 187 -4.75 3.47 -2.24
CA ARG A 187 -5.43 3.44 -0.94
C ARG A 187 -5.27 4.76 -0.20
N LEU A 188 -6.37 5.43 0.09
CA LEU A 188 -6.37 6.67 0.89
C LEU A 188 -6.00 6.43 2.36
N GLU A 189 -6.19 5.22 2.86
CA GLU A 189 -5.94 4.87 4.26
C GLU A 189 -4.51 5.19 4.69
N PHE A 190 -3.52 5.03 3.80
CA PHE A 190 -2.15 5.39 4.12
C PHE A 190 -2.01 6.89 4.39
N ILE A 191 -2.57 7.72 3.51
CA ILE A 191 -2.54 9.17 3.64
C ILE A 191 -3.26 9.61 4.92
N ILE A 192 -4.45 9.07 5.15
CA ILE A 192 -5.27 9.40 6.33
C ILE A 192 -4.56 8.98 7.62
N ASN A 193 -3.99 7.79 7.63
CA ASN A 193 -3.37 7.24 8.85
C ASN A 193 -2.00 7.87 9.16
N ARG A 194 -1.16 8.07 8.15
CA ARG A 194 0.23 8.52 8.32
C ARG A 194 0.41 10.02 8.19
N MET A 195 -0.21 10.62 7.18
CA MET A 195 -0.02 12.04 6.90
C MET A 195 -1.00 12.92 7.67
N ILE A 196 -2.22 12.44 7.92
CA ILE A 196 -3.27 13.18 8.63
C ILE A 196 -3.30 12.78 10.11
N GLY A 197 -3.59 11.53 10.42
CA GLY A 197 -3.58 10.97 11.78
C GLY A 197 -4.75 11.38 12.66
N VAL A 198 -5.72 12.14 12.14
CA VAL A 198 -6.88 12.68 12.88
C VAL A 198 -8.16 12.20 12.22
N HIS A 199 -9.15 11.80 13.03
CA HIS A 199 -10.47 11.45 12.53
C HIS A 199 -11.13 12.69 11.93
N PRO A 200 -11.70 12.61 10.71
CA PRO A 200 -12.29 13.78 10.05
C PRO A 200 -13.43 14.44 10.84
N LYS A 201 -14.21 13.68 11.60
CA LYS A 201 -15.22 14.26 12.52
C LYS A 201 -14.62 15.16 13.58
N ALA A 202 -13.43 14.84 14.09
CA ALA A 202 -12.73 15.68 15.04
C ALA A 202 -12.33 17.02 14.44
N LEU A 203 -11.96 17.02 13.16
CA LEU A 203 -11.62 18.25 12.43
C LEU A 203 -12.84 19.12 12.15
N LEU A 204 -13.98 18.49 11.83
CA LEU A 204 -15.25 19.17 11.58
C LEU A 204 -15.90 19.73 12.87
N ASN A 205 -15.61 19.13 14.03
CA ASN A 205 -16.21 19.46 15.31
C ASN A 205 -15.18 19.91 16.35
N ILE A 206 -14.17 20.68 15.93
CA ILE A 206 -13.03 21.06 16.77
C ILE A 206 -13.45 21.73 18.08
N GLU A 207 -14.50 22.56 18.06
CA GLU A 207 -14.97 23.29 19.23
C GLU A 207 -15.65 22.37 20.27
N SER A 208 -16.12 21.22 19.87
CA SER A 208 -16.80 20.25 20.75
C SER A 208 -15.85 19.21 21.35
N LEU A 209 -14.56 19.24 20.99
CA LEU A 209 -13.59 18.27 21.46
C LEU A 209 -13.19 18.49 22.92
N PRO A 210 -12.89 17.40 23.68
CA PRO A 210 -12.20 17.51 24.96
C PRO A 210 -10.89 18.29 24.83
N ARG A 211 -10.52 19.00 25.87
CA ARG A 211 -9.36 19.93 25.88
C ARG A 211 -8.07 19.29 25.34
N GLU A 212 -7.75 18.09 25.81
CA GLU A 212 -6.52 17.40 25.40
C GLU A 212 -6.58 16.98 23.92
N THR A 213 -7.69 16.42 23.47
CA THR A 213 -7.90 16.03 22.07
C THR A 213 -7.83 17.25 21.16
N ARG A 214 -8.50 18.35 21.57
CA ARG A 214 -8.45 19.61 20.83
C ARG A 214 -7.03 20.14 20.70
N ALA A 215 -6.24 20.14 21.77
CA ALA A 215 -4.85 20.56 21.75
C ALA A 215 -4.00 19.70 20.79
N ALA A 216 -4.17 18.39 20.82
CA ALA A 216 -3.49 17.46 19.91
C ALA A 216 -3.84 17.75 18.44
N VAL A 217 -5.12 17.98 18.13
CA VAL A 217 -5.58 18.33 16.78
C VAL A 217 -5.00 19.67 16.35
N MET A 218 -5.05 20.70 17.20
CA MET A 218 -4.52 22.03 16.88
C MET A 218 -3.01 22.00 16.63
N THR A 219 -2.26 21.21 17.38
CA THR A 219 -0.82 21.00 17.14
C THR A 219 -0.57 20.35 15.79
N ARG A 220 -1.34 19.31 15.48
CA ARG A 220 -1.21 18.53 14.22
C ARG A 220 -1.53 19.37 12.99
N THR A 221 -2.49 20.27 13.09
CA THR A 221 -3.00 21.09 11.99
C THR A 221 -2.39 22.49 11.91
N ALA A 222 -1.40 22.77 12.74
CA ALA A 222 -0.73 24.07 12.76
C ALA A 222 -0.11 24.40 11.39
N GLY A 223 -0.26 25.65 10.98
CA GLY A 223 0.25 26.13 9.68
C GLY A 223 -0.75 26.04 8.51
N TYR A 224 -1.91 25.43 8.73
CA TYR A 224 -3.00 25.39 7.75
C TYR A 224 -4.10 26.40 8.08
N ALA A 225 -4.87 26.81 7.07
CA ALA A 225 -5.93 27.81 7.23
C ALA A 225 -7.00 27.40 8.26
N SER A 226 -7.28 26.09 8.34
CA SER A 226 -8.17 25.49 9.33
C SER A 226 -7.87 24.00 9.49
N PRO A 227 -8.35 23.33 10.55
CA PRO A 227 -8.24 21.88 10.68
C PRO A 227 -8.85 21.12 9.51
N VAL A 228 -9.98 21.57 8.96
CA VAL A 228 -10.61 20.96 7.80
C VAL A 228 -9.74 21.12 6.54
N GLU A 229 -9.18 22.30 6.32
CA GLU A 229 -8.27 22.52 5.17
C GLU A 229 -7.01 21.65 5.26
N PHE A 230 -6.48 21.42 6.46
CA PHE A 230 -5.40 20.45 6.66
C PHE A 230 -5.74 19.07 6.10
N TYR A 231 -6.92 18.55 6.41
CA TYR A 231 -7.38 17.25 5.92
C TYR A 231 -7.46 17.21 4.39
N VAL A 232 -8.13 18.20 3.81
CA VAL A 232 -8.32 18.29 2.37
C VAL A 232 -6.99 18.47 1.64
N GLU A 233 -6.13 19.38 2.12
CA GLU A 233 -4.83 19.65 1.49
C GLU A 233 -3.88 18.45 1.56
N LYS A 234 -3.89 17.70 2.66
CA LYS A 234 -3.09 16.46 2.78
C LYS A 234 -3.59 15.37 1.81
N LEU A 235 -4.88 15.22 1.64
CA LEU A 235 -5.43 14.32 0.62
C LEU A 235 -5.06 14.78 -0.79
N VAL A 236 -5.20 16.06 -1.09
CA VAL A 236 -4.82 16.64 -2.39
C VAL A 236 -3.35 16.38 -2.69
N GLU A 237 -2.47 16.65 -1.74
CA GLU A 237 -1.03 16.44 -1.87
C GLU A 237 -0.71 14.98 -2.21
N GLY A 238 -1.26 14.04 -1.46
CA GLY A 238 -1.02 12.61 -1.69
C GLY A 238 -1.59 12.11 -3.01
N ILE A 239 -2.83 12.45 -3.32
CA ILE A 239 -3.51 12.01 -4.55
C ILE A 239 -2.85 12.64 -5.79
N ALA A 240 -2.53 13.93 -5.74
CA ALA A 240 -1.87 14.62 -6.84
C ALA A 240 -0.47 14.07 -7.11
N THR A 241 0.27 13.70 -6.07
CA THR A 241 1.59 13.05 -6.20
C THR A 241 1.48 11.72 -6.95
N LEU A 242 0.50 10.88 -6.59
CA LEU A 242 0.23 9.63 -7.31
C LEU A 242 -0.15 9.88 -8.76
N ALA A 243 -1.04 10.82 -9.01
CA ALA A 243 -1.48 11.16 -10.37
C ALA A 243 -0.35 11.68 -11.24
N ALA A 244 0.49 12.55 -10.71
CA ALA A 244 1.63 13.14 -11.43
C ALA A 244 2.72 12.09 -11.73
N ALA A 245 3.02 11.21 -10.78
CA ALA A 245 4.03 10.16 -10.95
C ALA A 245 3.64 9.16 -12.06
N PHE A 246 2.35 8.92 -12.23
CA PHE A 246 1.78 8.02 -13.25
C PHE A 246 1.05 8.79 -14.34
N ALA A 247 1.58 9.94 -14.74
CA ALA A 247 1.02 10.75 -15.81
C ALA A 247 0.77 9.91 -17.07
N ASP A 248 -0.33 10.18 -17.77
CA ASP A 248 -0.81 9.46 -18.95
C ASP A 248 -1.27 8.00 -18.69
N LYS A 249 -1.24 7.54 -17.45
CA LYS A 249 -1.75 6.23 -17.06
C LYS A 249 -2.88 6.38 -16.06
N PRO A 250 -3.87 5.46 -16.03
CA PRO A 250 -4.95 5.54 -15.07
C PRO A 250 -4.46 5.34 -13.64
N VAL A 251 -5.00 6.13 -12.72
CA VAL A 251 -4.80 5.99 -11.29
C VAL A 251 -6.17 5.86 -10.63
N ILE A 252 -6.50 4.66 -10.18
CA ILE A 252 -7.79 4.36 -9.57
C ILE A 252 -7.66 4.55 -8.05
N VAL A 253 -8.26 5.61 -7.54
CA VAL A 253 -8.23 5.98 -6.12
C VAL A 253 -9.45 5.40 -5.42
N ARG A 254 -9.22 4.47 -4.51
CA ARG A 254 -10.28 3.95 -3.65
C ARG A 254 -10.57 4.94 -2.53
N MET A 255 -11.82 5.34 -2.40
CA MET A 255 -12.28 6.12 -1.27
C MET A 255 -12.02 5.36 0.04
N SER A 256 -11.92 6.07 1.15
CA SER A 256 -11.49 5.48 2.42
C SER A 256 -12.32 4.26 2.84
N ASP A 257 -11.65 3.18 3.21
CA ASP A 257 -12.26 1.91 3.62
C ASP A 257 -11.71 1.43 4.96
N PHE A 258 -11.70 2.31 5.95
CA PHE A 258 -11.45 1.90 7.32
C PHE A 258 -12.69 1.26 7.94
N LYS A 259 -12.48 0.24 8.74
CA LYS A 259 -13.48 -0.29 9.66
C LYS A 259 -13.60 0.62 10.88
N SER A 260 -14.68 0.50 11.65
CA SER A 260 -14.92 1.34 12.83
C SER A 260 -13.79 1.28 13.86
N ASN A 261 -13.20 0.10 14.09
CA ASN A 261 -12.06 -0.06 14.98
C ASN A 261 -10.79 0.63 14.46
N GLU A 262 -10.60 0.70 13.16
CA GLU A 262 -9.46 1.38 12.53
C GLU A 262 -9.61 2.90 12.60
N TYR A 263 -10.80 3.43 12.28
CA TYR A 263 -11.10 4.84 12.46
C TYR A 263 -10.99 5.29 13.92
N ALA A 264 -11.37 4.43 14.86
CA ALA A 264 -11.26 4.71 16.29
C ALA A 264 -9.81 4.94 16.76
N ASN A 265 -8.83 4.43 16.04
CA ASN A 265 -7.41 4.62 16.35
C ASN A 265 -6.84 5.98 15.94
N LEU A 266 -7.55 6.73 15.08
CA LEU A 266 -7.18 8.09 14.75
C LEU A 266 -7.45 9.03 15.93
N ILE A 267 -6.73 10.15 16.00
CA ILE A 267 -6.94 11.16 17.05
C ILE A 267 -8.42 11.61 17.04
N GLY A 268 -9.08 11.50 18.19
CA GLY A 268 -10.51 11.80 18.36
C GLY A 268 -11.45 10.71 17.85
N GLY A 269 -10.96 9.63 17.25
CA GLY A 269 -11.78 8.59 16.62
C GLY A 269 -12.72 7.87 17.58
N LYS A 270 -12.29 7.60 18.80
CA LYS A 270 -13.12 6.93 19.83
C LYS A 270 -14.37 7.72 20.22
N LEU A 271 -14.39 9.02 19.98
CA LEU A 271 -15.56 9.87 20.27
C LEU A 271 -16.70 9.66 19.25
N TYR A 272 -16.39 9.19 18.05
CA TYR A 272 -17.32 9.17 16.93
C TYR A 272 -17.58 7.76 16.39
N GLU A 273 -16.73 6.80 16.66
CA GLU A 273 -16.87 5.46 16.12
C GLU A 273 -17.63 4.53 17.09
N PRO A 274 -18.56 3.72 16.59
CA PRO A 274 -19.23 2.71 17.40
C PRO A 274 -18.28 1.56 17.74
N GLU A 275 -18.50 0.91 18.85
CA GLU A 275 -17.94 -0.41 19.13
C GLU A 275 -18.78 -1.47 18.44
N GLU A 276 -18.18 -2.25 17.58
CA GLU A 276 -18.85 -3.31 16.84
C GLU A 276 -18.22 -4.66 17.14
N GLU A 277 -19.04 -5.71 17.31
CA GLU A 277 -18.53 -7.07 17.50
C GLU A 277 -17.76 -7.58 16.27
N ASN A 278 -18.24 -7.21 15.08
CA ASN A 278 -17.62 -7.60 13.82
C ASN A 278 -17.48 -6.40 12.87
N PRO A 279 -16.46 -5.57 13.05
CA PRO A 279 -16.25 -4.39 12.21
C PRO A 279 -16.10 -4.68 10.73
N MET A 280 -15.64 -5.89 10.37
CA MET A 280 -15.52 -6.34 8.98
C MET A 280 -16.87 -6.34 8.26
N LEU A 281 -17.94 -6.71 8.95
CA LEU A 281 -19.33 -6.76 8.44
C LEU A 281 -20.16 -5.56 8.86
N GLY A 282 -19.55 -4.58 9.49
CA GLY A 282 -20.23 -3.46 10.12
C GLY A 282 -20.26 -2.18 9.27
N PHE A 283 -20.04 -1.07 9.95
CA PHE A 283 -20.12 0.28 9.38
C PHE A 283 -18.85 0.64 8.60
N ARG A 284 -18.84 0.27 7.32
CA ARG A 284 -17.70 0.51 6.41
C ARG A 284 -18.16 0.73 4.97
N GLY A 285 -17.28 1.34 4.18
CA GLY A 285 -17.47 1.54 2.74
C GLY A 285 -18.68 2.41 2.40
N ALA A 286 -19.39 2.05 1.36
CA ALA A 286 -20.50 2.83 0.81
C ALA A 286 -21.60 3.15 1.83
N SER A 287 -21.93 2.23 2.74
CA SER A 287 -22.93 2.46 3.80
C SER A 287 -22.56 3.63 4.72
N ARG A 288 -21.25 3.80 4.95
CA ARG A 288 -20.70 4.91 5.74
C ARG A 288 -20.90 6.25 5.03
N TYR A 289 -20.62 6.30 3.74
CA TYR A 289 -20.66 7.53 2.94
C TYR A 289 -22.05 8.14 2.83
N VAL A 290 -23.05 7.30 2.72
CA VAL A 290 -24.46 7.75 2.60
C VAL A 290 -25.14 7.95 3.96
N SER A 291 -24.48 7.60 5.05
CA SER A 291 -24.97 7.78 6.40
C SER A 291 -24.83 9.23 6.86
N ASP A 292 -25.83 9.74 7.59
CA ASP A 292 -25.75 11.06 8.24
C ASP A 292 -24.57 11.17 9.22
N ASN A 293 -24.11 10.04 9.75
CA ASN A 293 -22.98 10.02 10.69
C ASN A 293 -21.62 10.22 10.04
N PHE A 294 -21.49 10.08 8.72
CA PHE A 294 -20.19 10.17 8.05
C PHE A 294 -20.21 10.94 6.72
N ARG A 295 -21.36 11.25 6.17
CA ARG A 295 -21.48 11.92 4.86
C ARG A 295 -20.65 13.20 4.76
N ASP A 296 -20.62 14.02 5.79
CA ASP A 296 -19.82 15.25 5.84
C ASP A 296 -18.32 14.96 5.74
N CYS A 297 -17.85 13.87 6.29
CA CYS A 297 -16.46 13.42 6.17
C CYS A 297 -16.15 12.93 4.74
N PHE A 298 -17.06 12.15 4.15
CA PHE A 298 -16.94 11.71 2.77
C PHE A 298 -16.89 12.88 1.78
N GLU A 299 -17.65 13.93 2.04
CA GLU A 299 -17.63 15.14 1.23
C GLU A 299 -16.27 15.84 1.21
N LEU A 300 -15.46 15.70 2.27
CA LEU A 300 -14.08 16.19 2.28
C LEU A 300 -13.19 15.40 1.32
N GLU A 301 -13.37 14.09 1.23
CA GLU A 301 -12.67 13.26 0.26
C GLU A 301 -13.08 13.64 -1.18
N CYS A 302 -14.36 13.85 -1.41
CA CYS A 302 -14.86 14.34 -2.71
C CYS A 302 -14.26 15.69 -3.09
N ARG A 303 -14.16 16.60 -2.15
CA ARG A 303 -13.59 17.93 -2.35
C ARG A 303 -12.12 17.85 -2.75
N ALA A 304 -11.35 16.96 -2.13
CA ALA A 304 -9.95 16.73 -2.49
C ALA A 304 -9.81 16.17 -3.92
N LEU A 305 -10.59 15.14 -4.27
CA LEU A 305 -10.59 14.55 -5.60
C LEU A 305 -10.99 15.54 -6.69
N LYS A 306 -12.02 16.34 -6.43
CA LYS A 306 -12.45 17.40 -7.36
C LYS A 306 -11.34 18.43 -7.59
N LYS A 307 -10.66 18.86 -6.54
CA LYS A 307 -9.53 19.79 -6.66
C LYS A 307 -8.41 19.22 -7.52
N VAL A 308 -8.04 17.97 -7.29
CA VAL A 308 -6.98 17.32 -8.09
C VAL A 308 -7.37 17.20 -9.56
N ARG A 309 -8.60 16.78 -9.84
CA ARG A 309 -9.05 16.58 -11.23
C ARG A 309 -9.34 17.87 -11.97
N ASP A 310 -10.11 18.78 -11.36
CA ASP A 310 -10.67 19.96 -12.04
C ASP A 310 -9.76 21.17 -11.94
N GLU A 311 -9.18 21.45 -10.78
CA GLU A 311 -8.32 22.63 -10.59
C GLU A 311 -6.88 22.35 -10.98
N MET A 312 -6.34 21.19 -10.64
CA MET A 312 -4.97 20.81 -11.00
C MET A 312 -4.86 20.13 -12.36
N GLY A 313 -5.98 19.74 -12.97
CA GLY A 313 -6.02 19.15 -14.31
C GLY A 313 -5.49 17.71 -14.38
N LEU A 314 -5.37 17.01 -13.25
CA LEU A 314 -4.89 15.62 -13.21
C LEU A 314 -6.05 14.65 -13.45
N THR A 315 -6.52 14.58 -14.68
CA THR A 315 -7.72 13.83 -15.07
C THR A 315 -7.50 12.33 -15.26
N ASN A 316 -6.28 11.83 -15.09
CA ASN A 316 -5.99 10.40 -15.05
C ASN A 316 -6.48 9.72 -13.76
N ILE A 317 -6.92 10.47 -12.77
CA ILE A 317 -7.58 9.96 -11.55
C ILE A 317 -8.97 9.41 -11.90
N GLN A 318 -9.22 8.17 -11.48
CA GLN A 318 -10.53 7.53 -11.44
C GLN A 318 -10.88 7.24 -9.99
N ILE A 319 -12.16 7.09 -9.69
CA ILE A 319 -12.67 6.86 -8.34
C ILE A 319 -13.11 5.40 -8.20
N MET A 320 -12.79 4.79 -7.07
CA MET A 320 -13.27 3.45 -6.70
C MET A 320 -14.06 3.52 -5.41
N ILE A 321 -15.24 2.90 -5.40
CA ILE A 321 -16.11 2.82 -4.22
C ILE A 321 -15.99 1.44 -3.60
N PRO A 322 -15.56 1.35 -2.32
CA PRO A 322 -15.41 0.09 -1.61
C PRO A 322 -16.72 -0.37 -0.97
N PHE A 323 -16.88 -1.67 -0.82
CA PHE A 323 -17.87 -2.35 0.00
C PHE A 323 -19.31 -1.90 -0.23
N VAL A 324 -19.78 -2.06 -1.46
CA VAL A 324 -21.13 -1.72 -1.87
C VAL A 324 -22.03 -2.96 -1.74
N ARG A 325 -22.93 -2.96 -0.78
CA ARG A 325 -23.75 -4.14 -0.44
C ARG A 325 -24.93 -4.36 -1.38
N THR A 326 -25.62 -3.28 -1.74
CA THR A 326 -26.87 -3.35 -2.51
C THR A 326 -26.84 -2.42 -3.72
N VAL A 327 -27.65 -2.73 -4.71
CA VAL A 327 -27.83 -1.87 -5.90
C VAL A 327 -28.39 -0.49 -5.51
N SER A 328 -29.32 -0.45 -4.53
CA SER A 328 -29.83 0.81 -3.99
C SER A 328 -28.73 1.67 -3.37
N GLU A 329 -27.82 1.07 -2.62
CA GLU A 329 -26.67 1.76 -2.04
C GLU A 329 -25.71 2.27 -3.12
N ALA A 330 -25.47 1.49 -4.18
CA ALA A 330 -24.70 1.90 -5.35
C ALA A 330 -25.28 3.17 -5.98
N LYS A 331 -26.58 3.19 -6.22
CA LYS A 331 -27.27 4.36 -6.77
C LYS A 331 -27.10 5.59 -5.89
N ARG A 332 -27.28 5.45 -4.56
CA ARG A 332 -27.13 6.55 -3.60
C ARG A 332 -25.71 7.13 -3.56
N VAL A 333 -24.69 6.28 -3.60
CA VAL A 333 -23.29 6.74 -3.62
C VAL A 333 -22.98 7.50 -4.92
N ILE A 334 -23.43 7.01 -6.06
CA ILE A 334 -23.23 7.70 -7.34
C ILE A 334 -23.93 9.06 -7.36
N GLU A 335 -25.13 9.14 -6.84
CA GLU A 335 -25.87 10.41 -6.67
C GLU A 335 -25.12 11.38 -5.73
N LEU A 336 -24.58 10.87 -4.63
CA LEU A 336 -23.80 11.67 -3.68
C LEU A 336 -22.51 12.22 -4.30
N LEU A 337 -21.79 11.43 -5.08
CA LEU A 337 -20.62 11.89 -5.84
C LEU A 337 -21.01 13.03 -6.79
N ALA A 338 -22.09 12.86 -7.55
CA ALA A 338 -22.58 13.88 -8.49
C ALA A 338 -22.96 15.19 -7.77
N GLN A 339 -23.61 15.10 -6.61
CA GLN A 339 -23.95 16.27 -5.78
C GLN A 339 -22.71 17.02 -5.30
N ASN A 340 -21.57 16.32 -5.15
CA ASN A 340 -20.28 16.90 -4.78
C ASN A 340 -19.40 17.27 -5.99
N GLY A 341 -19.98 17.36 -7.20
CA GLY A 341 -19.28 17.77 -8.40
C GLY A 341 -18.43 16.68 -9.06
N LEU A 342 -18.63 15.42 -8.68
CA LEU A 342 -17.93 14.27 -9.24
C LEU A 342 -18.93 13.40 -10.01
N LYS A 343 -19.42 13.95 -11.13
CA LYS A 343 -20.38 13.27 -11.99
C LYS A 343 -19.67 12.33 -12.94
N ARG A 344 -20.10 11.07 -12.95
CA ARG A 344 -19.61 10.04 -13.85
C ARG A 344 -19.75 10.47 -15.31
N GLY A 345 -18.67 10.39 -16.08
CA GLY A 345 -18.58 10.81 -17.46
C GLY A 345 -18.14 12.27 -17.70
N GLU A 346 -18.29 13.16 -16.72
CA GLU A 346 -17.78 14.54 -16.84
C GLU A 346 -16.25 14.58 -16.78
N ASN A 347 -15.62 15.29 -17.71
CA ASN A 347 -14.17 15.36 -17.84
C ASN A 347 -13.51 13.97 -17.89
N GLY A 348 -14.19 12.99 -18.45
CA GLY A 348 -13.72 11.61 -18.53
C GLY A 348 -13.69 10.85 -17.19
N LEU A 349 -14.38 11.34 -16.15
CA LEU A 349 -14.43 10.64 -14.87
C LEU A 349 -15.09 9.28 -15.00
N LYS A 350 -14.34 8.25 -14.61
CA LYS A 350 -14.85 6.89 -14.42
C LYS A 350 -14.96 6.57 -12.93
N VAL A 351 -16.04 5.90 -12.56
CA VAL A 351 -16.28 5.42 -11.21
C VAL A 351 -16.35 3.91 -11.24
N ILE A 352 -15.41 3.28 -10.56
CA ILE A 352 -15.22 1.83 -10.49
C ILE A 352 -15.78 1.33 -9.16
N MET A 353 -16.41 0.17 -9.15
CA MET A 353 -16.82 -0.50 -7.92
C MET A 353 -15.78 -1.54 -7.51
N MET A 354 -15.40 -1.57 -6.24
CA MET A 354 -14.72 -2.72 -5.68
C MET A 354 -15.71 -3.89 -5.61
N CYS A 355 -15.49 -4.90 -6.44
CA CYS A 355 -16.30 -6.11 -6.45
C CYS A 355 -15.75 -7.09 -5.41
N GLU A 356 -16.33 -7.07 -4.23
CA GLU A 356 -15.77 -7.78 -3.07
C GLU A 356 -16.82 -8.46 -2.18
N LEU A 357 -18.10 -8.31 -2.49
CA LEU A 357 -19.18 -9.05 -1.86
C LEU A 357 -19.81 -10.02 -2.88
N PRO A 358 -20.29 -11.18 -2.45
CA PRO A 358 -21.00 -12.10 -3.34
C PRO A 358 -22.18 -11.45 -4.08
N THR A 359 -22.88 -10.51 -3.46
CA THR A 359 -23.97 -9.75 -4.09
C THR A 359 -23.53 -9.00 -5.33
N ASN A 360 -22.29 -8.51 -5.34
CA ASN A 360 -21.73 -7.74 -6.48
C ASN A 360 -21.60 -8.62 -7.73
N ALA A 361 -21.21 -9.87 -7.58
CA ALA A 361 -21.12 -10.83 -8.67
C ALA A 361 -22.49 -11.35 -9.11
N LEU A 362 -23.36 -11.67 -8.15
CA LEU A 362 -24.70 -12.20 -8.42
C LEU A 362 -25.60 -11.19 -9.17
N LEU A 363 -25.49 -9.91 -8.86
CA LEU A 363 -26.25 -8.83 -9.49
C LEU A 363 -25.35 -7.90 -10.31
N ALA A 364 -24.30 -8.44 -10.90
CA ALA A 364 -23.26 -7.65 -11.58
C ALA A 364 -23.83 -6.72 -12.67
N GLU A 365 -24.76 -7.18 -13.48
CA GLU A 365 -25.36 -6.34 -14.54
C GLU A 365 -26.09 -5.13 -13.97
N GLN A 366 -26.79 -5.28 -12.83
CA GLN A 366 -27.49 -4.18 -12.17
C GLN A 366 -26.53 -3.19 -11.53
N PHE A 367 -25.45 -3.66 -10.90
CA PHE A 367 -24.40 -2.78 -10.39
C PHE A 367 -23.70 -2.00 -11.51
N LEU A 368 -23.51 -2.62 -12.67
CA LEU A 368 -22.84 -1.98 -13.82
C LEU A 368 -23.68 -0.86 -14.47
N GLU A 369 -24.95 -0.75 -14.16
CA GLU A 369 -25.75 0.42 -14.55
C GLU A 369 -25.22 1.70 -13.87
N HIS A 370 -24.64 1.57 -12.68
CA HIS A 370 -24.16 2.67 -11.85
C HIS A 370 -22.66 2.88 -11.90
N PHE A 371 -21.89 1.89 -12.35
CA PHE A 371 -20.43 1.92 -12.38
C PHE A 371 -19.87 1.70 -13.80
N ASP A 372 -18.67 2.22 -14.03
CA ASP A 372 -17.95 2.08 -15.31
C ASP A 372 -17.10 0.81 -15.38
N GLY A 373 -17.12 0.01 -14.36
CA GLY A 373 -16.39 -1.25 -14.28
C GLY A 373 -16.22 -1.73 -12.85
N PHE A 374 -15.56 -2.87 -12.74
CA PHE A 374 -15.24 -3.51 -11.46
C PHE A 374 -13.73 -3.64 -11.27
N SER A 375 -13.29 -3.45 -10.04
CA SER A 375 -12.02 -3.95 -9.55
C SER A 375 -12.33 -5.03 -8.51
N ILE A 376 -11.91 -6.26 -8.78
CA ILE A 376 -12.24 -7.38 -7.90
C ILE A 376 -11.30 -7.36 -6.69
N GLY A 377 -11.87 -7.20 -5.50
CA GLY A 377 -11.19 -7.36 -4.22
C GLY A 377 -11.29 -8.82 -3.76
N SER A 378 -10.44 -9.67 -4.31
CA SER A 378 -10.54 -11.13 -4.12
C SER A 378 -10.32 -11.58 -2.68
N ASN A 379 -9.60 -10.81 -1.87
CA ASN A 379 -9.41 -11.13 -0.46
C ASN A 379 -10.74 -11.11 0.32
N ASP A 380 -11.46 -10.00 0.25
CA ASP A 380 -12.76 -9.85 0.92
C ASP A 380 -13.81 -10.75 0.27
N LEU A 381 -13.82 -10.86 -1.05
CA LEU A 381 -14.75 -11.75 -1.75
C LEU A 381 -14.58 -13.21 -1.31
N THR A 382 -13.36 -13.71 -1.21
CA THR A 382 -13.07 -15.06 -0.74
C THR A 382 -13.51 -15.27 0.71
N GLN A 383 -13.16 -14.32 1.58
CA GLN A 383 -13.53 -14.34 2.99
C GLN A 383 -15.06 -14.41 3.17
N LEU A 384 -15.79 -13.58 2.45
CA LEU A 384 -17.25 -13.53 2.54
C LEU A 384 -17.94 -14.72 1.86
N THR A 385 -17.39 -15.22 0.78
CA THR A 385 -17.92 -16.39 0.08
C THR A 385 -17.76 -17.65 0.91
N LEU A 386 -16.60 -17.87 1.51
CA LEU A 386 -16.32 -19.04 2.34
C LEU A 386 -16.78 -18.87 3.79
N GLY A 387 -17.22 -17.67 4.20
CA GLY A 387 -17.70 -17.40 5.56
C GLY A 387 -16.60 -17.59 6.61
N LEU A 388 -15.39 -17.14 6.32
CA LEU A 388 -14.25 -17.27 7.23
C LEU A 388 -13.53 -15.93 7.44
N ASP A 389 -12.88 -15.81 8.58
CA ASP A 389 -11.97 -14.72 8.88
C ASP A 389 -10.53 -15.14 8.52
N ARG A 390 -9.95 -14.50 7.50
CA ARG A 390 -8.59 -14.78 7.03
C ARG A 390 -7.50 -14.47 8.07
N ASP A 391 -7.80 -13.62 9.04
CA ASP A 391 -6.87 -13.24 10.11
C ASP A 391 -6.97 -14.17 11.34
N SER A 392 -7.95 -15.08 11.34
CA SER A 392 -8.10 -16.08 12.40
C SER A 392 -7.07 -17.20 12.27
N GLY A 393 -6.19 -17.33 13.25
CA GLY A 393 -5.18 -18.39 13.29
C GLY A 393 -5.74 -19.83 13.23
N ILE A 394 -7.05 -20.00 13.50
CA ILE A 394 -7.70 -21.31 13.52
C ILE A 394 -8.21 -21.72 12.14
N VAL A 395 -8.86 -20.79 11.42
CA VAL A 395 -9.53 -21.09 10.14
C VAL A 395 -8.87 -20.47 8.92
N SER A 396 -7.85 -19.64 9.09
CA SER A 396 -7.17 -18.97 7.97
C SER A 396 -6.57 -19.92 6.92
N HIS A 397 -6.25 -21.15 7.33
CA HIS A 397 -5.76 -22.21 6.43
C HIS A 397 -6.81 -22.67 5.40
N LEU A 398 -8.10 -22.36 5.62
CA LEU A 398 -9.19 -22.64 4.68
C LEU A 398 -9.33 -21.56 3.61
N PHE A 399 -8.64 -20.43 3.78
CA PHE A 399 -8.67 -19.33 2.82
C PHE A 399 -7.92 -19.73 1.54
N ASP A 400 -8.67 -19.86 0.44
CA ASP A 400 -8.11 -20.13 -0.88
C ASP A 400 -8.91 -19.40 -1.95
N GLU A 401 -8.30 -18.42 -2.60
CA GLU A 401 -8.91 -17.65 -3.69
C GLU A 401 -9.18 -18.51 -4.94
N ARG A 402 -8.64 -19.73 -5.01
CA ARG A 402 -8.87 -20.70 -6.09
C ARG A 402 -10.06 -21.62 -5.85
N ASP A 403 -10.74 -21.50 -4.72
CA ASP A 403 -11.93 -22.29 -4.43
C ASP A 403 -12.97 -22.16 -5.56
N ALA A 404 -13.66 -23.26 -5.87
CA ALA A 404 -14.61 -23.32 -6.97
C ALA A 404 -15.77 -22.32 -6.82
N ALA A 405 -16.24 -22.05 -5.58
CA ALA A 405 -17.28 -21.07 -5.32
C ALA A 405 -16.79 -19.64 -5.58
N VAL A 406 -15.54 -19.34 -5.19
CA VAL A 406 -14.91 -18.05 -5.47
C VAL A 406 -14.72 -17.87 -6.97
N LYS A 407 -14.21 -18.86 -7.68
CA LYS A 407 -14.06 -18.84 -9.15
C LYS A 407 -15.38 -18.64 -9.88
N ALA A 408 -16.47 -19.23 -9.40
CA ALA A 408 -17.80 -19.03 -9.98
C ALA A 408 -18.21 -17.54 -9.90
N LEU A 409 -18.00 -16.89 -8.75
CA LEU A 409 -18.30 -15.47 -8.58
C LEU A 409 -17.36 -14.57 -9.40
N LEU A 410 -16.08 -14.89 -9.46
CA LEU A 410 -15.11 -14.20 -10.31
C LEU A 410 -15.53 -14.26 -11.78
N SER A 411 -15.92 -15.44 -12.26
CA SER A 411 -16.39 -15.63 -13.63
C SER A 411 -17.65 -14.80 -13.94
N MET A 412 -18.62 -14.77 -13.04
CA MET A 412 -19.82 -13.95 -13.20
C MET A 412 -19.48 -12.46 -13.33
N ALA A 413 -18.62 -11.94 -12.47
CA ALA A 413 -18.20 -10.55 -12.49
C ALA A 413 -17.44 -10.18 -13.77
N ILE A 414 -16.48 -11.00 -14.18
CA ILE A 414 -15.68 -10.77 -15.38
C ILE A 414 -16.57 -10.78 -16.64
N HIS A 415 -17.42 -11.79 -16.78
CA HIS A 415 -18.29 -11.90 -17.94
C HIS A 415 -19.31 -10.78 -18.04
N ALA A 416 -19.87 -10.32 -16.92
CA ALA A 416 -20.81 -9.20 -16.92
C ALA A 416 -20.13 -7.89 -17.38
N CYS A 417 -18.92 -7.61 -16.89
CA CYS A 417 -18.15 -6.45 -17.32
C CYS A 417 -17.82 -6.50 -18.82
N ARG A 418 -17.37 -7.64 -19.28
CA ARG A 418 -17.04 -7.85 -20.71
C ARG A 418 -18.25 -7.69 -21.62
N LYS A 419 -19.39 -8.26 -21.24
CA LYS A 419 -20.65 -8.11 -21.96
C LYS A 419 -21.09 -6.65 -22.06
N ALA A 420 -20.88 -5.89 -20.97
CA ALA A 420 -21.20 -4.46 -20.92
C ALA A 420 -20.16 -3.56 -21.62
N GLY A 421 -19.03 -4.12 -22.08
CA GLY A 421 -17.91 -3.36 -22.62
C GLY A 421 -17.23 -2.45 -21.59
N LYS A 422 -17.23 -2.86 -20.32
CA LYS A 422 -16.72 -2.11 -19.18
C LYS A 422 -15.46 -2.77 -18.59
N TYR A 423 -14.67 -1.97 -17.87
CA TYR A 423 -13.44 -2.39 -17.23
C TYR A 423 -13.66 -3.50 -16.21
N VAL A 424 -12.76 -4.47 -16.18
CA VAL A 424 -12.64 -5.43 -15.09
C VAL A 424 -11.18 -5.75 -14.78
N GLY A 425 -10.79 -5.44 -13.56
CA GLY A 425 -9.47 -5.76 -13.01
C GLY A 425 -9.58 -6.53 -11.71
N ILE A 426 -8.45 -7.02 -11.22
CA ILE A 426 -8.32 -7.66 -9.91
C ILE A 426 -7.16 -7.05 -9.16
N CYS A 427 -7.31 -6.81 -7.87
CA CYS A 427 -6.30 -6.17 -7.02
C CYS A 427 -5.95 -6.96 -5.75
N GLY A 428 -6.47 -8.18 -5.62
CA GLY A 428 -6.11 -9.09 -4.54
C GLY A 428 -4.75 -9.77 -4.73
N GLN A 429 -4.29 -10.47 -3.72
CA GLN A 429 -2.98 -11.11 -3.68
C GLN A 429 -2.92 -12.43 -4.47
N GLY A 430 -4.06 -13.07 -4.72
CA GLY A 430 -4.15 -14.39 -5.32
C GLY A 430 -3.34 -14.58 -6.59
N PRO A 431 -3.39 -13.68 -7.60
CA PRO A 431 -2.61 -13.85 -8.82
C PRO A 431 -1.08 -13.83 -8.61
N SER A 432 -0.59 -13.12 -7.59
CA SER A 432 0.83 -13.14 -7.23
C SER A 432 1.23 -14.45 -6.58
N ASP A 433 0.39 -14.97 -5.70
CA ASP A 433 0.67 -16.16 -4.91
C ASP A 433 0.46 -17.45 -5.70
N HIS A 434 -0.44 -17.42 -6.67
CA HIS A 434 -0.89 -18.59 -7.44
C HIS A 434 -0.84 -18.33 -8.96
N PRO A 435 0.24 -18.74 -9.64
CA PRO A 435 0.35 -18.58 -11.10
C PRO A 435 -0.76 -19.26 -11.91
N ASP A 436 -1.32 -20.34 -11.39
CA ASP A 436 -2.46 -21.05 -11.99
C ASP A 436 -3.73 -20.18 -11.96
N LEU A 437 -3.96 -19.44 -10.89
CA LEU A 437 -5.05 -18.47 -10.80
C LEU A 437 -4.86 -17.31 -11.80
N ALA A 438 -3.65 -16.78 -11.91
CA ALA A 438 -3.35 -15.72 -12.87
C ALA A 438 -3.63 -16.17 -14.32
N LYS A 439 -3.23 -17.38 -14.67
CA LYS A 439 -3.52 -17.98 -15.97
C LYS A 439 -5.03 -18.15 -16.21
N TRP A 440 -5.75 -18.65 -15.23
CA TRP A 440 -7.20 -18.82 -15.32
C TRP A 440 -7.93 -17.48 -15.50
N LEU A 441 -7.52 -16.43 -14.75
CA LEU A 441 -8.07 -15.07 -14.91
C LEU A 441 -7.83 -14.52 -16.32
N MET A 442 -6.64 -14.74 -16.87
CA MET A 442 -6.32 -14.37 -18.25
C MET A 442 -7.27 -15.07 -19.25
N GLU A 443 -7.52 -16.36 -19.07
CA GLU A 443 -8.44 -17.17 -19.91
C GLU A 443 -9.89 -16.67 -19.77
N GLN A 444 -10.29 -16.20 -18.60
CA GLN A 444 -11.60 -15.55 -18.37
C GLN A 444 -11.72 -14.17 -19.03
N GLY A 445 -10.61 -13.57 -19.41
CA GLY A 445 -10.54 -12.28 -20.06
C GLY A 445 -10.46 -11.09 -19.11
N ILE A 446 -9.80 -11.24 -17.96
CA ILE A 446 -9.47 -10.12 -17.08
C ILE A 446 -8.70 -9.04 -17.85
N GLU A 447 -9.01 -7.77 -17.64
CA GLU A 447 -8.35 -6.66 -18.34
C GLU A 447 -7.05 -6.24 -17.65
N SER A 448 -7.03 -6.26 -16.32
CA SER A 448 -5.83 -5.93 -15.56
C SER A 448 -5.67 -6.77 -14.30
N VAL A 449 -4.41 -6.91 -13.89
CA VAL A 449 -4.02 -7.47 -12.59
C VAL A 449 -3.17 -6.44 -11.88
N SER A 450 -3.59 -6.01 -10.70
CA SER A 450 -2.84 -5.04 -9.89
C SER A 450 -2.06 -5.76 -8.80
N LEU A 451 -0.76 -5.50 -8.76
CA LEU A 451 0.19 -6.18 -7.89
C LEU A 451 0.88 -5.16 -6.96
N ASN A 452 1.31 -5.63 -5.80
CA ASN A 452 2.16 -4.83 -4.93
C ASN A 452 3.55 -4.74 -5.57
N PRO A 453 4.17 -3.55 -5.62
CA PRO A 453 5.50 -3.37 -6.21
C PRO A 453 6.64 -3.86 -5.33
N ASP A 454 6.37 -4.26 -4.08
CA ASP A 454 7.36 -4.73 -3.09
C ASP A 454 7.61 -6.23 -3.16
#